data_91f31eeec40170c458062db929aa7d93
#
_entry.id   91f31eeec40170c458062db929aa7d93
#
_cell.length_a   1.000
_cell.length_b   1.000
_cell.length_c   1.000
_cell.angle_alpha   90.00
_cell.angle_beta   90.00
_cell.angle_gamma   90.00
#
_symmetry.space_group_name_H-M   'P 1'
#
loop_
_entity.id
_entity.type
_entity.pdbx_description
1 polymer ?
#
loop_
_entity_poly.entity_id
_entity_poly.type
_entity_poly.pdbx_seq_one_letter_code
_entity_poly.pdbx_strand_id
1 'polypeptide(L)'
;VTFGGGSLTDAGKMVRLCLQHGIDDLDGFDAYRSRLDPDGKRQPATYAGPSVHQVAIPTTLSAGDFNSGAGSMDYRSKAKHSYSHPLLVPRVIILDPAPTVHTPMWVWLSTGIRALDHATEGLCSQFATAVSEMYYVQALKLLSAALPQVKRNPRALDARLDCQIGMWLSTAGKQGGAQMGASHAIGHSLGGVCGVPHGYTSCVMLPHVLRYNRTANAERQRLVADAMGHPGEDAADVVSGFIRELGLPRTLREVDVTRERFAAIAEHTMHDAWLYANPRKMTKPEDVMEILEAAA
;
A
#
# COMPACT_ATOMS: atom_id res chain seq x y z
N VAL A 1 12.43 19.48 4.38
CA VAL A 1 11.08 19.43 3.82
C VAL A 1 11.09 18.50 2.60
N THR A 2 10.13 17.57 2.52
CA THR A 2 9.88 16.75 1.33
C THR A 2 8.54 17.16 0.73
N PHE A 3 8.55 17.47 -0.56
CA PHE A 3 7.38 17.92 -1.30
C PHE A 3 7.20 17.04 -2.53
N GLY A 4 6.32 16.03 -2.47
CA GLY A 4 6.17 15.07 -3.57
C GLY A 4 5.48 13.77 -3.16
N GLY A 5 5.71 12.71 -3.94
CA GLY A 5 5.17 11.38 -3.68
C GLY A 5 5.99 10.55 -2.70
N GLY A 6 5.54 9.31 -2.42
CA GLY A 6 6.13 8.42 -1.42
C GLY A 6 7.63 8.17 -1.59
N SER A 7 8.14 8.06 -2.82
CA SER A 7 9.58 7.88 -3.06
C SER A 7 10.42 9.05 -2.55
N LEU A 8 9.90 10.28 -2.65
CA LEU A 8 10.58 11.45 -2.15
C LEU A 8 10.53 11.53 -0.62
N THR A 9 9.40 11.13 -0.04
CA THR A 9 9.27 11.00 1.43
C THR A 9 10.24 9.96 1.98
N ASP A 10 10.34 8.80 1.35
CA ASP A 10 11.30 7.77 1.73
C ASP A 10 12.75 8.25 1.57
N ALA A 11 13.08 8.96 0.48
CA ALA A 11 14.39 9.59 0.31
C ALA A 11 14.71 10.57 1.47
N GLY A 12 13.73 11.38 1.88
CA GLY A 12 13.88 12.28 3.03
C GLY A 12 14.16 11.55 4.34
N LYS A 13 13.50 10.39 4.57
CA LYS A 13 13.78 9.51 5.72
C LYS A 13 15.20 8.95 5.66
N MET A 14 15.64 8.51 4.48
CA MET A 14 17.00 7.98 4.29
C MET A 14 18.07 9.04 4.48
N VAL A 15 17.87 10.26 3.97
CA VAL A 15 18.77 11.39 4.22
C VAL A 15 18.94 11.66 5.71
N ARG A 16 17.83 11.61 6.48
CA ARG A 16 17.89 11.80 7.93
C ARG A 16 18.66 10.69 8.64
N LEU A 17 18.54 9.45 8.15
CA LEU A 17 19.32 8.32 8.64
C LEU A 17 20.81 8.55 8.37
N CYS A 18 21.17 8.97 7.15
CA CYS A 18 22.54 9.30 6.78
C CYS A 18 23.13 10.40 7.68
N LEU A 19 22.39 11.49 7.89
CA LEU A 19 22.84 12.59 8.74
C LEU A 19 23.05 12.17 10.19
N GLN A 20 22.19 11.31 10.72
CA GLN A 20 22.28 10.83 12.10
C GLN A 20 23.49 9.95 12.35
N HIS A 21 23.88 9.14 11.36
CA HIS A 21 24.88 8.08 11.53
C HIS A 21 26.16 8.31 10.70
N GLY A 22 26.26 9.42 10.01
CA GLY A 22 27.44 9.72 9.18
C GLY A 22 27.60 8.73 8.02
N ILE A 23 26.48 8.25 7.43
CA ILE A 23 26.52 7.32 6.30
C ILE A 23 26.84 8.11 5.04
N ASP A 24 27.98 7.86 4.44
CA ASP A 24 28.49 8.53 3.25
C ASP A 24 28.71 7.60 2.04
N ASP A 25 28.52 6.29 2.25
CA ASP A 25 28.57 5.29 1.21
C ASP A 25 27.41 4.27 1.29
N LEU A 26 27.34 3.37 0.31
CA LEU A 26 26.27 2.37 0.24
C LEU A 26 26.44 1.23 1.24
N ASP A 27 27.65 0.91 1.65
CA ASP A 27 27.90 -0.17 2.61
C ASP A 27 27.50 0.23 4.02
N GLY A 28 27.59 1.53 4.34
CA GLY A 28 27.12 2.10 5.60
C GLY A 28 25.65 1.84 5.91
N PHE A 29 24.81 1.59 4.90
CA PHE A 29 23.39 1.26 5.12
C PHE A 29 23.15 -0.15 5.67
N ASP A 30 24.09 -1.09 5.50
CA ASP A 30 23.89 -2.51 5.85
C ASP A 30 23.62 -2.74 7.35
N ALA A 31 24.14 -1.87 8.21
CA ALA A 31 23.90 -1.94 9.65
C ALA A 31 22.48 -1.57 10.06
N TYR A 32 21.74 -0.82 9.22
CA TYR A 32 20.45 -0.21 9.55
C TYR A 32 19.28 -0.88 8.83
N ARG A 33 19.53 -1.77 7.87
CA ARG A 33 18.47 -2.47 7.15
C ARG A 33 17.76 -3.49 8.02
N SER A 34 16.43 -3.60 7.83
CA SER A 34 15.67 -4.72 8.39
C SER A 34 16.13 -6.04 7.77
N ARG A 35 16.18 -7.09 8.58
CA ARG A 35 16.55 -8.45 8.15
C ARG A 35 15.40 -9.40 8.40
N LEU A 36 15.36 -10.53 7.71
CA LEU A 36 14.44 -11.61 8.03
C LEU A 36 15.12 -12.52 9.07
N ASP A 37 14.35 -12.93 10.07
CA ASP A 37 14.76 -14.00 10.98
C ASP A 37 14.60 -15.39 10.31
N PRO A 38 15.01 -16.48 10.97
CA PRO A 38 14.88 -17.83 10.41
C PRO A 38 13.44 -18.23 10.10
N ASP A 39 12.46 -17.62 10.77
CA ASP A 39 11.02 -17.87 10.55
C ASP A 39 10.43 -16.96 9.45
N GLY A 40 11.27 -16.18 8.75
CA GLY A 40 10.85 -15.25 7.71
C GLY A 40 10.20 -13.95 8.22
N LYS A 41 10.18 -13.73 9.53
CA LYS A 41 9.62 -12.51 10.12
C LYS A 41 10.62 -11.37 10.03
N ARG A 42 10.15 -10.20 9.57
CA ARG A 42 10.98 -9.00 9.46
C ARG A 42 11.35 -8.45 10.84
N GLN A 43 12.64 -8.33 11.08
CA GLN A 43 13.22 -7.72 12.27
C GLN A 43 13.88 -6.39 11.89
N PRO A 44 13.42 -5.26 12.44
CA PRO A 44 14.08 -3.98 12.24
C PRO A 44 15.44 -3.99 12.95
N ALA A 45 16.43 -3.31 12.39
CA ALA A 45 17.69 -3.08 13.08
C ALA A 45 17.47 -2.12 14.26
N THR A 46 18.26 -2.29 15.31
CA THR A 46 18.24 -1.41 16.48
C THR A 46 19.32 -0.34 16.34
N TYR A 47 18.91 0.93 16.32
CA TYR A 47 19.81 2.07 16.20
C TYR A 47 19.18 3.34 16.79
N ALA A 48 19.99 4.39 17.00
CA ALA A 48 19.49 5.68 17.43
C ALA A 48 18.66 6.34 16.31
N GLY A 49 17.46 6.81 16.63
CA GLY A 49 16.63 7.49 15.67
C GLY A 49 17.18 8.86 15.25
N PRO A 50 16.79 9.37 14.07
CA PRO A 50 17.27 10.65 13.59
C PRO A 50 16.81 11.81 14.47
N SER A 51 17.72 12.71 14.79
CA SER A 51 17.46 13.94 15.55
C SER A 51 16.87 15.07 14.66
N VAL A 52 17.19 15.08 13.38
CA VAL A 52 16.63 16.02 12.42
C VAL A 52 15.18 15.65 12.09
N HIS A 53 14.27 16.62 12.14
CA HIS A 53 12.87 16.40 11.82
C HIS A 53 12.59 16.56 10.32
N GLN A 54 11.59 15.84 9.84
CA GLN A 54 11.06 15.96 8.48
C GLN A 54 9.69 16.62 8.52
N VAL A 55 9.46 17.54 7.58
CA VAL A 55 8.13 18.03 7.19
C VAL A 55 7.83 17.43 5.83
N ALA A 56 6.68 16.78 5.68
CA ALA A 56 6.23 16.19 4.43
C ALA A 56 4.99 16.90 3.89
N ILE A 57 4.97 17.13 2.59
CA ILE A 57 3.84 17.67 1.84
C ILE A 57 3.53 16.68 0.71
N PRO A 58 2.66 15.68 0.94
CA PRO A 58 2.40 14.63 -0.02
C PRO A 58 1.60 15.16 -1.22
N THR A 59 2.04 14.79 -2.42
CA THR A 59 1.33 15.09 -3.67
C THR A 59 0.68 13.85 -4.29
N THR A 60 0.80 12.66 -3.66
CA THR A 60 0.17 11.41 -4.07
C THR A 60 -0.58 10.78 -2.89
N LEU A 61 -1.36 9.76 -3.15
CA LEU A 61 -2.12 9.03 -2.11
C LEU A 61 -1.41 7.75 -1.63
N SER A 62 -0.08 7.72 -1.69
CA SER A 62 0.73 6.53 -1.33
C SER A 62 0.80 6.23 0.16
N ALA A 63 0.49 7.22 1.01
CA ALA A 63 0.50 7.13 2.48
C ALA A 63 1.87 6.80 3.13
N GLY A 64 2.97 6.82 2.37
CA GLY A 64 4.32 6.61 2.89
C GLY A 64 4.72 7.58 4.00
N ASP A 65 4.12 8.77 3.99
CA ASP A 65 4.36 9.84 4.96
C ASP A 65 3.92 9.50 6.39
N PHE A 66 2.97 8.57 6.54
CA PHE A 66 2.36 8.21 7.82
C PHE A 66 2.96 6.95 8.46
N ASN A 67 4.01 6.37 7.90
CA ASN A 67 4.62 5.17 8.43
C ASN A 67 6.09 5.37 8.82
N SER A 68 6.58 4.48 9.69
CA SER A 68 7.94 4.48 10.22
C SER A 68 8.97 3.82 9.30
N GLY A 69 8.51 3.25 8.17
CA GLY A 69 9.37 2.55 7.22
C GLY A 69 9.81 3.46 6.06
N ALA A 70 10.95 3.11 5.48
CA ALA A 70 11.42 3.61 4.19
C ALA A 70 11.94 2.45 3.35
N GLY A 71 11.67 2.48 2.05
CA GLY A 71 12.20 1.53 1.08
C GLY A 71 13.26 2.18 0.21
N SER A 72 14.44 1.55 0.07
CA SER A 72 15.46 1.99 -0.86
C SER A 72 15.92 0.84 -1.76
N MET A 73 16.10 1.13 -3.05
CA MET A 73 16.64 0.17 -4.02
C MET A 73 18.15 0.19 -3.98
N ASP A 74 18.76 -0.95 -3.69
CA ASP A 74 20.19 -1.16 -3.91
C ASP A 74 20.39 -1.70 -5.32
N TYR A 75 20.90 -0.87 -6.22
CA TYR A 75 21.13 -1.24 -7.61
C TYR A 75 22.26 -2.25 -7.81
N ARG A 76 23.14 -2.44 -6.80
CA ARG A 76 24.24 -3.44 -6.85
C ARG A 76 23.66 -4.86 -6.68
N SER A 77 22.81 -5.04 -5.66
CA SER A 77 22.15 -6.31 -5.38
C SER A 77 20.83 -6.48 -6.15
N LYS A 78 20.32 -5.41 -6.80
CA LYS A 78 18.99 -5.32 -7.43
C LYS A 78 17.87 -5.66 -6.45
N ALA A 79 18.08 -5.39 -5.17
CA ALA A 79 17.13 -5.68 -4.10
C ALA A 79 16.62 -4.39 -3.45
N LYS A 80 15.33 -4.40 -3.10
CA LYS A 80 14.73 -3.33 -2.31
C LYS A 80 14.91 -3.65 -0.82
N HIS A 81 15.70 -2.83 -0.15
CA HIS A 81 15.91 -2.91 1.30
C HIS A 81 14.90 -2.06 2.05
N SER A 82 14.58 -2.47 3.27
CA SER A 82 13.65 -1.78 4.15
C SER A 82 14.37 -1.31 5.40
N TYR A 83 14.10 -0.08 5.80
CA TYR A 83 14.62 0.59 6.97
C TYR A 83 13.45 1.02 7.83
N SER A 84 13.49 0.83 9.14
CA SER A 84 12.36 1.19 10.00
C SER A 84 12.85 1.67 11.37
N HIS A 85 12.33 2.82 11.78
CA HIS A 85 12.51 3.36 13.12
C HIS A 85 11.33 4.28 13.46
N PRO A 86 10.77 4.28 14.68
CA PRO A 86 9.62 5.13 15.03
C PRO A 86 9.83 6.62 14.71
N LEU A 87 11.05 7.13 14.89
CA LEU A 87 11.38 8.54 14.58
C LEU A 87 11.61 8.83 13.09
N LEU A 88 11.52 7.85 12.19
CA LEU A 88 11.51 8.10 10.74
C LEU A 88 10.18 8.68 10.24
N VAL A 89 9.09 8.55 10.98
CA VAL A 89 7.85 9.25 10.63
C VAL A 89 8.11 10.75 10.56
N PRO A 90 7.68 11.46 9.51
CA PRO A 90 7.71 12.92 9.47
C PRO A 90 7.05 13.55 10.70
N ARG A 91 7.69 14.56 11.27
CA ARG A 91 7.16 15.25 12.47
C ARG A 91 5.89 16.06 12.18
N VAL A 92 5.80 16.59 10.95
CA VAL A 92 4.65 17.34 10.45
C VAL A 92 4.32 16.84 9.05
N ILE A 93 3.05 16.63 8.78
CA ILE A 93 2.53 16.29 7.46
C ILE A 93 1.47 17.33 7.11
N ILE A 94 1.66 18.03 6.00
CA ILE A 94 0.73 19.06 5.53
C ILE A 94 -0.07 18.49 4.37
N LEU A 95 -1.36 18.29 4.56
CA LEU A 95 -2.28 17.89 3.53
C LEU A 95 -2.81 19.12 2.79
N ASP A 96 -2.08 19.55 1.78
CA ASP A 96 -2.48 20.66 0.91
C ASP A 96 -2.96 20.09 -0.44
N PRO A 97 -4.23 20.27 -0.81
CA PRO A 97 -4.74 19.77 -2.08
C PRO A 97 -4.28 20.60 -3.29
N ALA A 98 -3.88 21.88 -3.09
CA ALA A 98 -3.57 22.75 -4.21
C ALA A 98 -2.41 22.26 -5.10
N PRO A 99 -1.23 21.87 -4.57
CA PRO A 99 -0.15 21.40 -5.41
C PRO A 99 -0.44 20.02 -6.05
N THR A 100 -1.39 19.24 -5.51
CA THR A 100 -1.72 17.92 -6.03
C THR A 100 -2.36 17.97 -7.41
N VAL A 101 -2.88 19.12 -7.85
CA VAL A 101 -3.46 19.30 -9.20
C VAL A 101 -2.45 19.05 -10.33
N HIS A 102 -1.15 19.13 -10.02
CA HIS A 102 -0.06 18.87 -10.95
C HIS A 102 0.34 17.39 -10.98
N THR A 103 -0.18 16.56 -10.09
CA THR A 103 0.07 15.12 -10.11
C THR A 103 -0.66 14.48 -11.29
N PRO A 104 0.04 13.70 -12.14
CA PRO A 104 -0.61 13.01 -13.24
C PRO A 104 -1.82 12.19 -12.75
N MET A 105 -2.93 12.25 -13.48
CA MET A 105 -4.19 11.64 -13.04
C MET A 105 -4.06 10.14 -12.79
N TRP A 106 -3.31 9.42 -13.62
CA TRP A 106 -3.08 7.99 -13.42
C TRP A 106 -2.36 7.69 -12.10
N VAL A 107 -1.40 8.55 -11.69
CA VAL A 107 -0.70 8.42 -10.41
C VAL A 107 -1.66 8.68 -9.25
N TRP A 108 -2.45 9.77 -9.35
CA TRP A 108 -3.41 10.12 -8.31
C TRP A 108 -4.42 9.01 -8.08
N LEU A 109 -5.07 8.54 -9.15
CA LEU A 109 -6.10 7.52 -9.06
C LEU A 109 -5.55 6.16 -8.62
N SER A 110 -4.42 5.73 -9.17
CA SER A 110 -3.83 4.43 -8.81
C SER A 110 -3.31 4.40 -7.36
N THR A 111 -2.70 5.49 -6.91
CA THR A 111 -2.31 5.60 -5.48
C THR A 111 -3.52 5.75 -4.56
N GLY A 112 -4.64 6.31 -5.06
CA GLY A 112 -5.93 6.31 -4.39
C GLY A 112 -6.51 4.90 -4.20
N ILE A 113 -6.42 4.04 -5.24
CA ILE A 113 -6.77 2.61 -5.09
C ILE A 113 -5.82 1.91 -4.12
N ARG A 114 -4.53 2.29 -4.08
CA ARG A 114 -3.62 1.75 -3.07
C ARG A 114 -4.06 2.11 -1.64
N ALA A 115 -4.51 3.35 -1.41
CA ALA A 115 -5.07 3.77 -0.13
C ALA A 115 -6.39 3.03 0.19
N LEU A 116 -7.24 2.80 -0.81
CA LEU A 116 -8.46 2.00 -0.68
C LEU A 116 -8.12 0.53 -0.32
N ASP A 117 -7.07 -0.03 -0.91
CA ASP A 117 -6.57 -1.38 -0.60
C ASP A 117 -6.07 -1.48 0.86
N HIS A 118 -5.33 -0.47 1.36
CA HIS A 118 -4.98 -0.41 2.79
C HIS A 118 -6.22 -0.51 3.68
N ALA A 119 -7.25 0.29 3.38
CA ALA A 119 -8.47 0.29 4.17
C ALA A 119 -9.25 -1.04 4.05
N THR A 120 -9.30 -1.61 2.84
CA THR A 120 -10.02 -2.86 2.55
C THR A 120 -9.35 -4.06 3.24
N GLU A 121 -8.05 -4.27 3.02
CA GLU A 121 -7.34 -5.38 3.66
C GLU A 121 -7.28 -5.21 5.18
N GLY A 122 -7.08 -3.97 5.66
CA GLY A 122 -7.08 -3.68 7.08
C GLY A 122 -8.43 -3.94 7.74
N LEU A 123 -9.54 -3.56 7.10
CA LEU A 123 -10.91 -3.84 7.58
C LEU A 123 -11.20 -5.35 7.57
N CYS A 124 -10.71 -6.06 6.56
CA CYS A 124 -10.87 -7.50 6.39
C CYS A 124 -9.86 -8.34 7.20
N SER A 125 -8.90 -7.70 7.86
CA SER A 125 -7.85 -8.38 8.63
C SER A 125 -8.41 -9.13 9.83
N GLN A 126 -7.87 -10.32 10.12
CA GLN A 126 -8.17 -11.06 11.34
C GLN A 126 -7.69 -10.32 12.62
N PHE A 127 -6.83 -9.33 12.48
CA PHE A 127 -6.33 -8.48 13.56
C PHE A 127 -7.06 -7.13 13.65
N ALA A 128 -8.15 -6.94 12.92
CA ALA A 128 -8.93 -5.72 12.98
C ALA A 128 -9.59 -5.57 14.36
N THR A 129 -9.55 -4.34 14.89
CA THR A 129 -10.17 -3.93 16.15
C THR A 129 -11.26 -2.91 15.88
N ALA A 130 -12.13 -2.64 16.85
CA ALA A 130 -13.15 -1.60 16.73
C ALA A 130 -12.54 -0.22 16.39
N VAL A 131 -11.34 0.08 16.92
CA VAL A 131 -10.63 1.33 16.62
C VAL A 131 -10.16 1.35 15.17
N SER A 132 -9.50 0.28 14.69
CA SER A 132 -9.04 0.22 13.31
C SER A 132 -10.21 0.22 12.30
N GLU A 133 -11.30 -0.44 12.63
CA GLU A 133 -12.52 -0.47 11.83
C GLU A 133 -13.09 0.92 11.59
N MET A 134 -13.18 1.76 12.63
CA MET A 134 -13.65 3.14 12.54
C MET A 134 -12.83 3.95 11.49
N TYR A 135 -11.50 3.81 11.51
CA TYR A 135 -10.63 4.49 10.55
C TYR A 135 -10.83 3.97 9.12
N TYR A 136 -10.89 2.65 8.94
CA TYR A 136 -10.99 2.04 7.61
C TYR A 136 -12.35 2.28 6.95
N VAL A 137 -13.44 2.19 7.71
CA VAL A 137 -14.78 2.52 7.19
C VAL A 137 -14.85 3.96 6.73
N GLN A 138 -14.30 4.90 7.50
CA GLN A 138 -14.28 6.30 7.09
C GLN A 138 -13.36 6.55 5.90
N ALA A 139 -12.21 5.87 5.82
CA ALA A 139 -11.32 5.94 4.66
C ALA A 139 -12.01 5.47 3.37
N LEU A 140 -12.70 4.33 3.43
CA LEU A 140 -13.45 3.79 2.29
C LEU A 140 -14.54 4.76 1.81
N LYS A 141 -15.32 5.33 2.74
CA LYS A 141 -16.35 6.33 2.42
C LYS A 141 -15.77 7.55 1.70
N LEU A 142 -14.70 8.12 2.23
CA LEU A 142 -14.07 9.31 1.63
C LEU A 142 -13.48 8.99 0.25
N LEU A 143 -12.70 7.91 0.14
CA LEU A 143 -12.03 7.56 -1.11
C LEU A 143 -13.03 7.18 -2.22
N SER A 144 -14.07 6.39 -1.90
CA SER A 144 -15.08 5.99 -2.89
C SER A 144 -15.91 7.17 -3.38
N ALA A 145 -16.20 8.15 -2.53
CA ALA A 145 -16.94 9.35 -2.92
C ALA A 145 -16.06 10.37 -3.69
N ALA A 146 -14.81 10.57 -3.27
CA ALA A 146 -13.98 11.67 -3.76
C ALA A 146 -13.17 11.33 -5.03
N LEU A 147 -12.66 10.10 -5.18
CA LEU A 147 -11.85 9.73 -6.37
C LEU A 147 -12.60 9.93 -7.71
N PRO A 148 -13.88 9.52 -7.85
CA PRO A 148 -14.65 9.81 -9.07
C PRO A 148 -14.88 11.31 -9.29
N GLN A 149 -15.02 12.11 -8.24
CA GLN A 149 -15.15 13.56 -8.35
C GLN A 149 -13.87 14.19 -8.91
N VAL A 150 -12.71 13.78 -8.38
CA VAL A 150 -11.40 14.26 -8.90
C VAL A 150 -11.20 13.82 -10.35
N LYS A 151 -11.62 12.59 -10.72
CA LYS A 151 -11.54 12.13 -12.12
C LYS A 151 -12.36 13.02 -13.06
N ARG A 152 -13.58 13.41 -12.65
CA ARG A 152 -14.46 14.29 -13.45
C ARG A 152 -13.99 15.74 -13.48
N ASN A 153 -13.49 16.23 -12.33
CA ASN A 153 -12.95 17.57 -12.18
C ASN A 153 -11.57 17.54 -11.50
N PRO A 154 -10.48 17.49 -12.27
CA PRO A 154 -9.12 17.43 -11.73
C PRO A 154 -8.72 18.59 -10.79
N ARG A 155 -9.48 19.69 -10.80
CA ARG A 155 -9.23 20.88 -9.96
C ARG A 155 -10.16 20.99 -8.76
N ALA A 156 -10.97 19.96 -8.46
CA ALA A 156 -11.84 19.93 -7.28
C ALA A 156 -11.00 19.78 -6.00
N LEU A 157 -10.58 20.89 -5.40
CA LEU A 157 -9.66 20.90 -4.24
C LEU A 157 -10.27 20.21 -3.03
N ASP A 158 -11.56 20.41 -2.75
CA ASP A 158 -12.24 19.75 -1.62
C ASP A 158 -12.22 18.23 -1.78
N ALA A 159 -12.53 17.72 -2.98
CA ALA A 159 -12.47 16.28 -3.24
C ALA A 159 -11.03 15.74 -3.16
N ARG A 160 -10.03 16.52 -3.56
CA ARG A 160 -8.62 16.14 -3.37
C ARG A 160 -8.24 16.09 -1.90
N LEU A 161 -8.69 17.04 -1.10
CA LEU A 161 -8.48 17.02 0.35
C LEU A 161 -9.15 15.81 1.00
N ASP A 162 -10.38 15.47 0.61
CA ASP A 162 -11.08 14.28 1.06
C ASP A 162 -10.29 12.99 0.70
N CYS A 163 -9.71 12.93 -0.51
CA CYS A 163 -8.82 11.82 -0.87
C CYS A 163 -7.57 11.77 0.03
N GLN A 164 -6.94 12.92 0.34
CA GLN A 164 -5.78 12.97 1.23
C GLN A 164 -6.13 12.55 2.66
N ILE A 165 -7.28 12.96 3.18
CA ILE A 165 -7.78 12.53 4.50
C ILE A 165 -8.09 11.03 4.47
N GLY A 166 -8.77 10.53 3.44
CA GLY A 166 -9.04 9.10 3.26
C GLY A 166 -7.76 8.27 3.22
N MET A 167 -6.74 8.74 2.51
CA MET A 167 -5.40 8.14 2.49
C MET A 167 -4.78 8.09 3.89
N TRP A 168 -4.81 9.18 4.64
CA TRP A 168 -4.31 9.19 6.02
C TRP A 168 -5.03 8.18 6.90
N LEU A 169 -6.37 8.19 6.90
CA LEU A 169 -7.19 7.26 7.68
C LEU A 169 -6.91 5.79 7.29
N SER A 170 -6.65 5.51 6.01
CA SER A 170 -6.33 4.16 5.53
C SER A 170 -5.06 3.56 6.16
N THR A 171 -4.18 4.38 6.69
CA THR A 171 -2.96 3.96 7.41
C THR A 171 -3.05 4.14 8.91
N ALA A 172 -3.88 5.06 9.40
CA ALA A 172 -4.10 5.25 10.83
C ALA A 172 -4.66 3.99 11.50
N GLY A 173 -5.50 3.23 10.80
CA GLY A 173 -6.03 1.95 11.26
C GLY A 173 -4.97 0.89 11.57
N LYS A 174 -3.79 0.95 10.94
CA LYS A 174 -2.66 0.05 11.24
C LYS A 174 -2.14 0.19 12.67
N GLN A 175 -2.21 1.40 13.22
CA GLN A 175 -1.80 1.64 14.61
C GLN A 175 -2.72 0.91 15.60
N GLY A 176 -3.94 0.55 15.18
CA GLY A 176 -4.86 -0.31 15.93
C GLY A 176 -4.55 -1.81 15.85
N GLY A 177 -3.43 -2.22 15.22
CA GLY A 177 -2.96 -3.61 15.14
C GLY A 177 -3.35 -4.36 13.86
N ALA A 178 -4.24 -3.82 13.03
CA ALA A 178 -4.62 -4.46 11.76
C ALA A 178 -3.44 -4.53 10.79
N GLN A 179 -3.34 -5.63 10.06
CA GLN A 179 -2.26 -5.90 9.12
C GLN A 179 -2.82 -6.10 7.71
N MET A 180 -1.98 -5.82 6.71
CA MET A 180 -2.28 -6.08 5.30
C MET A 180 -2.19 -7.58 5.01
N GLY A 181 -2.62 -7.99 3.85
CA GLY A 181 -2.69 -9.39 3.41
C GLY A 181 -2.10 -9.63 2.03
N ALA A 182 -2.75 -10.53 1.29
CA ALA A 182 -2.25 -11.05 0.03
C ALA A 182 -2.20 -10.01 -1.10
N SER A 183 -3.11 -9.01 -1.12
CA SER A 183 -3.05 -7.95 -2.15
C SER A 183 -1.74 -7.17 -2.08
N HIS A 184 -1.32 -6.85 -0.86
CA HIS A 184 -0.04 -6.18 -0.63
C HIS A 184 1.15 -7.10 -0.87
N ALA A 185 1.11 -8.35 -0.40
CA ALA A 185 2.20 -9.31 -0.57
C ALA A 185 2.48 -9.62 -2.05
N ILE A 186 1.43 -9.93 -2.82
CA ILE A 186 1.52 -10.17 -4.26
C ILE A 186 1.94 -8.87 -4.97
N GLY A 187 1.39 -7.72 -4.54
CA GLY A 187 1.73 -6.41 -5.08
C GLY A 187 3.22 -6.06 -4.94
N HIS A 188 3.87 -6.42 -3.84
CA HIS A 188 5.33 -6.27 -3.68
C HIS A 188 6.10 -7.12 -4.68
N SER A 189 5.64 -8.37 -4.90
CA SER A 189 6.26 -9.27 -5.87
C SER A 189 6.09 -8.78 -7.31
N LEU A 190 4.89 -8.29 -7.68
CA LEU A 190 4.65 -7.67 -8.98
C LEU A 190 5.56 -6.46 -9.23
N GLY A 191 5.74 -5.61 -8.21
CA GLY A 191 6.66 -4.49 -8.29
C GLY A 191 8.12 -4.91 -8.39
N GLY A 192 8.55 -5.88 -7.58
CA GLY A 192 9.95 -6.35 -7.51
C GLY A 192 10.38 -7.19 -8.71
N VAL A 193 9.52 -8.14 -9.14
CA VAL A 193 9.84 -9.11 -10.20
C VAL A 193 9.52 -8.57 -11.60
N CYS A 194 8.44 -7.78 -11.75
CA CYS A 194 7.94 -7.34 -13.05
C CYS A 194 8.00 -5.83 -13.27
N GLY A 195 8.36 -5.04 -12.25
CA GLY A 195 8.43 -3.58 -12.36
C GLY A 195 7.07 -2.88 -12.46
N VAL A 196 5.98 -3.56 -12.09
CA VAL A 196 4.63 -2.97 -12.12
C VAL A 196 4.56 -1.74 -11.21
N PRO A 197 4.07 -0.60 -11.67
CA PRO A 197 3.89 0.58 -10.83
C PRO A 197 3.08 0.26 -9.58
N HIS A 198 3.55 0.69 -8.41
CA HIS A 198 3.01 0.27 -7.11
C HIS A 198 1.50 0.55 -6.93
N GLY A 199 0.97 1.63 -7.52
CA GLY A 199 -0.47 1.91 -7.52
C GLY A 199 -1.28 0.90 -8.35
N TYR A 200 -0.73 0.41 -9.45
CA TYR A 200 -1.42 -0.56 -10.31
C TYR A 200 -1.49 -1.96 -9.70
N THR A 201 -0.55 -2.33 -8.83
CA THR A 201 -0.57 -3.67 -8.20
C THR A 201 -1.86 -3.90 -7.41
N SER A 202 -2.34 -2.90 -6.68
CA SER A 202 -3.61 -2.98 -5.95
C SER A 202 -4.82 -3.00 -6.89
N CYS A 203 -4.76 -2.29 -8.02
CA CYS A 203 -5.84 -2.29 -9.00
C CYS A 203 -6.10 -3.69 -9.58
N VAL A 204 -5.03 -4.43 -9.88
CA VAL A 204 -5.13 -5.76 -10.50
C VAL A 204 -5.26 -6.89 -9.47
N MET A 205 -4.87 -6.69 -8.21
CA MET A 205 -4.89 -7.78 -7.22
C MET A 205 -6.08 -7.75 -6.28
N LEU A 206 -6.48 -6.58 -5.78
CA LEU A 206 -7.45 -6.49 -4.69
C LEU A 206 -8.78 -7.22 -4.96
N PRO A 207 -9.45 -7.09 -6.13
CA PRO A 207 -10.70 -7.80 -6.39
C PRO A 207 -10.55 -9.33 -6.33
N HIS A 208 -9.42 -9.86 -6.84
CA HIS A 208 -9.17 -11.29 -6.88
C HIS A 208 -8.81 -11.84 -5.50
N VAL A 209 -8.06 -11.08 -4.70
CA VAL A 209 -7.77 -11.40 -3.30
C VAL A 209 -9.05 -11.41 -2.45
N LEU A 210 -9.97 -10.47 -2.67
CA LEU A 210 -11.28 -10.49 -1.99
C LEU A 210 -12.05 -11.76 -2.33
N ARG A 211 -12.12 -12.17 -3.60
CA ARG A 211 -12.77 -13.44 -4.00
C ARG A 211 -12.12 -14.65 -3.35
N TYR A 212 -10.79 -14.71 -3.35
CA TYR A 212 -10.05 -15.79 -2.70
C TYR A 212 -10.34 -15.86 -1.19
N ASN A 213 -10.40 -14.73 -0.51
CA ASN A 213 -10.61 -14.65 0.94
C ASN A 213 -12.07 -14.80 1.37
N ARG A 214 -13.03 -14.77 0.45
CA ARG A 214 -14.48 -14.72 0.76
C ARG A 214 -14.94 -15.82 1.70
N THR A 215 -14.43 -17.05 1.55
CA THR A 215 -14.78 -18.17 2.41
C THR A 215 -14.33 -18.01 3.86
N ALA A 216 -13.31 -17.18 4.10
CA ALA A 216 -12.75 -16.94 5.43
C ALA A 216 -13.31 -15.69 6.12
N ASN A 217 -13.75 -14.67 5.36
CA ASN A 217 -14.09 -13.36 5.95
C ASN A 217 -15.25 -12.65 5.27
N ALA A 218 -16.24 -13.36 4.72
CA ALA A 218 -17.38 -12.77 4.02
C ALA A 218 -18.13 -11.67 4.83
N GLU A 219 -18.23 -11.82 6.16
CA GLU A 219 -18.86 -10.82 7.02
C GLU A 219 -18.08 -9.50 7.07
N ARG A 220 -16.75 -9.58 7.08
CA ARG A 220 -15.89 -8.39 7.05
C ARG A 220 -15.95 -7.72 5.67
N GLN A 221 -16.04 -8.50 4.60
CA GLN A 221 -16.17 -7.97 3.24
C GLN A 221 -17.50 -7.23 3.03
N ARG A 222 -18.58 -7.63 3.71
CA ARG A 222 -19.84 -6.86 3.69
C ARG A 222 -19.63 -5.41 4.16
N LEU A 223 -18.83 -5.21 5.21
CA LEU A 223 -18.52 -3.86 5.70
C LEU A 223 -17.79 -3.00 4.66
N VAL A 224 -16.99 -3.62 3.77
CA VAL A 224 -16.34 -2.92 2.66
C VAL A 224 -17.37 -2.41 1.66
N ALA A 225 -18.27 -3.29 1.20
CA ALA A 225 -19.35 -2.93 0.26
C ALA A 225 -20.26 -1.85 0.86
N ASP A 226 -20.69 -2.01 2.11
CA ASP A 226 -21.51 -1.04 2.83
C ASP A 226 -20.82 0.33 2.92
N ALA A 227 -19.52 0.36 3.28
CA ALA A 227 -18.75 1.60 3.39
C ALA A 227 -18.57 2.31 2.04
N MET A 228 -18.51 1.55 0.93
CA MET A 228 -18.45 2.09 -0.43
C MET A 228 -19.83 2.49 -0.98
N GLY A 229 -20.92 2.33 -0.22
CA GLY A 229 -22.28 2.72 -0.62
C GLY A 229 -23.07 1.65 -1.38
N HIS A 230 -22.63 0.38 -1.32
CA HIS A 230 -23.21 -0.76 -2.02
C HIS A 230 -23.66 -1.87 -1.05
N PRO A 231 -24.61 -1.60 -0.13
CA PRO A 231 -25.02 -2.57 0.87
C PRO A 231 -25.64 -3.81 0.23
N GLY A 232 -25.17 -4.98 0.66
CA GLY A 232 -25.65 -6.27 0.18
C GLY A 232 -25.00 -6.76 -1.12
N GLU A 233 -24.16 -5.97 -1.77
CA GLU A 233 -23.40 -6.40 -2.94
C GLU A 233 -22.10 -7.14 -2.56
N ASP A 234 -21.53 -7.88 -3.51
CA ASP A 234 -20.25 -8.54 -3.34
C ASP A 234 -19.11 -7.51 -3.36
N ALA A 235 -18.28 -7.48 -2.31
CA ALA A 235 -17.20 -6.50 -2.18
C ALA A 235 -16.17 -6.56 -3.31
N ALA A 236 -15.87 -7.76 -3.84
CA ALA A 236 -14.94 -7.91 -4.96
C ALA A 236 -15.52 -7.30 -6.24
N ASP A 237 -16.81 -7.44 -6.47
CA ASP A 237 -17.48 -6.87 -7.62
C ASP A 237 -17.62 -5.35 -7.50
N VAL A 238 -17.94 -4.85 -6.29
CA VAL A 238 -17.96 -3.40 -6.00
C VAL A 238 -16.59 -2.77 -6.26
N VAL A 239 -15.52 -3.34 -5.71
CA VAL A 239 -14.15 -2.83 -5.90
C VAL A 239 -13.72 -2.92 -7.38
N SER A 240 -14.01 -4.04 -8.06
CA SER A 240 -13.70 -4.22 -9.48
C SER A 240 -14.46 -3.21 -10.36
N GLY A 241 -15.73 -2.96 -10.06
CA GLY A 241 -16.56 -1.94 -10.72
C GLY A 241 -16.00 -0.54 -10.53
N PHE A 242 -15.57 -0.23 -9.31
CA PHE A 242 -14.97 1.06 -8.97
C PHE A 242 -13.63 1.32 -9.70
N ILE A 243 -12.75 0.31 -9.76
CA ILE A 243 -11.49 0.39 -10.50
C ILE A 243 -11.77 0.63 -12.00
N ARG A 244 -12.77 -0.06 -12.56
CA ARG A 244 -13.23 0.13 -13.95
C ARG A 244 -13.75 1.56 -14.17
N GLU A 245 -14.58 2.07 -13.28
CA GLU A 245 -15.10 3.46 -13.35
C GLU A 245 -13.96 4.47 -13.38
N LEU A 246 -12.91 4.23 -12.60
CA LEU A 246 -11.72 5.10 -12.60
C LEU A 246 -10.85 4.95 -13.86
N GLY A 247 -11.08 3.94 -14.69
CA GLY A 247 -10.30 3.70 -15.93
C GLY A 247 -8.90 3.19 -15.66
N LEU A 248 -8.72 2.41 -14.59
CA LEU A 248 -7.45 1.83 -14.18
C LEU A 248 -7.35 0.35 -14.64
N PRO A 249 -6.13 -0.20 -14.76
CA PRO A 249 -5.94 -1.60 -15.14
C PRO A 249 -6.61 -2.56 -14.15
N ARG A 250 -7.12 -3.69 -14.65
CA ARG A 250 -7.87 -4.69 -13.88
C ARG A 250 -7.32 -6.10 -14.03
N THR A 251 -6.45 -6.31 -15.01
CA THR A 251 -5.83 -7.62 -15.28
C THR A 251 -4.31 -7.50 -15.29
N LEU A 252 -3.64 -8.61 -15.08
CA LEU A 252 -2.18 -8.71 -15.15
C LEU A 252 -1.67 -8.39 -16.56
N ARG A 253 -2.45 -8.76 -17.58
CA ARG A 253 -2.14 -8.45 -18.98
C ARG A 253 -2.10 -6.95 -19.26
N GLU A 254 -3.00 -6.16 -18.65
CA GLU A 254 -3.05 -4.69 -18.81
C GLU A 254 -1.85 -3.96 -18.15
N VAL A 255 -1.04 -4.68 -17.37
CA VAL A 255 0.19 -4.19 -16.76
C VAL A 255 1.42 -4.98 -17.21
N ASP A 256 1.36 -5.57 -18.41
CA ASP A 256 2.44 -6.29 -19.10
C ASP A 256 3.02 -7.48 -18.31
N VAL A 257 2.21 -8.12 -17.46
CA VAL A 257 2.60 -9.33 -16.74
C VAL A 257 2.01 -10.55 -17.44
N THR A 258 2.90 -11.40 -17.97
CA THR A 258 2.52 -12.62 -18.69
C THR A 258 2.58 -13.86 -17.78
N ARG A 259 1.93 -14.96 -18.19
CA ARG A 259 1.85 -16.20 -17.41
C ARG A 259 3.21 -16.84 -17.10
N GLU A 260 4.20 -16.64 -17.95
CA GLU A 260 5.56 -17.14 -17.73
C GLU A 260 6.20 -16.57 -16.46
N ARG A 261 5.70 -15.42 -15.97
CA ARG A 261 6.18 -14.78 -14.73
C ARG A 261 5.48 -15.27 -13.47
N PHE A 262 4.34 -15.96 -13.59
CA PHE A 262 3.50 -16.30 -12.45
C PHE A 262 4.20 -17.17 -11.41
N ALA A 263 4.94 -18.20 -11.84
CA ALA A 263 5.69 -19.05 -10.93
C ALA A 263 6.71 -18.25 -10.10
N ALA A 264 7.47 -17.38 -10.74
CA ALA A 264 8.46 -16.52 -10.05
C ALA A 264 7.79 -15.53 -9.08
N ILE A 265 6.64 -14.96 -9.47
CA ILE A 265 5.86 -14.08 -8.60
C ILE A 265 5.34 -14.85 -7.39
N ALA A 266 4.78 -16.06 -7.59
CA ALA A 266 4.23 -16.88 -6.53
C ALA A 266 5.32 -17.28 -5.52
N GLU A 267 6.44 -17.79 -5.99
CA GLU A 267 7.59 -18.14 -5.13
C GLU A 267 8.09 -16.92 -4.34
N HIS A 268 8.28 -15.77 -5.00
CA HIS A 268 8.72 -14.55 -4.32
C HIS A 268 7.73 -14.10 -3.25
N THR A 269 6.43 -14.23 -3.52
CA THR A 269 5.36 -13.82 -2.59
C THR A 269 5.36 -14.63 -1.30
N MET A 270 5.77 -15.92 -1.34
CA MET A 270 5.83 -16.75 -0.14
C MET A 270 6.82 -16.24 0.92
N HIS A 271 7.74 -15.36 0.55
CA HIS A 271 8.69 -14.73 1.46
C HIS A 271 8.21 -13.33 1.95
N ASP A 272 7.01 -12.89 1.59
CA ASP A 272 6.50 -11.60 2.04
C ASP A 272 5.79 -11.72 3.40
N ALA A 273 6.19 -10.86 4.34
CA ALA A 273 5.67 -10.88 5.72
C ALA A 273 4.15 -10.59 5.80
N TRP A 274 3.56 -9.88 4.83
CA TRP A 274 2.12 -9.60 4.82
C TRP A 274 1.27 -10.83 4.51
N LEU A 275 1.83 -11.83 3.83
CA LEU A 275 1.11 -13.06 3.51
C LEU A 275 0.64 -13.81 4.75
N TYR A 276 1.42 -13.74 5.84
CA TYR A 276 1.08 -14.35 7.13
C TYR A 276 -0.25 -13.84 7.70
N ALA A 277 -0.58 -12.57 7.47
CA ALA A 277 -1.80 -11.94 7.99
C ALA A 277 -3.04 -12.15 7.12
N ASN A 278 -2.91 -12.80 5.96
CA ASN A 278 -4.04 -13.02 5.06
C ASN A 278 -5.13 -13.88 5.73
N PRO A 279 -6.42 -13.50 5.64
CA PRO A 279 -7.52 -14.21 6.31
C PRO A 279 -7.63 -15.69 5.94
N ARG A 280 -7.61 -16.02 4.63
CA ARG A 280 -7.48 -17.41 4.16
C ARG A 280 -5.99 -17.72 4.04
N LYS A 281 -5.49 -18.62 4.88
CA LYS A 281 -4.07 -18.98 4.92
C LYS A 281 -3.56 -19.42 3.56
N MET A 282 -2.37 -18.95 3.22
CA MET A 282 -1.60 -19.34 2.06
C MET A 282 -0.33 -20.01 2.55
N THR A 283 -0.12 -21.27 2.17
CA THR A 283 0.98 -22.10 2.67
C THR A 283 1.91 -22.60 1.59
N LYS A 284 1.54 -22.40 0.34
CA LYS A 284 2.28 -22.87 -0.83
C LYS A 284 2.09 -21.96 -2.04
N PRO A 285 3.03 -21.93 -2.98
CA PRO A 285 2.96 -21.05 -4.15
C PRO A 285 1.68 -21.23 -4.98
N GLU A 286 1.08 -22.44 -5.00
CA GLU A 286 -0.16 -22.71 -5.73
C GLU A 286 -1.33 -21.89 -5.23
N ASP A 287 -1.36 -21.53 -3.94
CA ASP A 287 -2.39 -20.65 -3.37
C ASP A 287 -2.32 -19.23 -3.98
N VAL A 288 -1.11 -18.75 -4.27
CA VAL A 288 -0.88 -17.49 -4.95
C VAL A 288 -1.20 -17.61 -6.44
N MET A 289 -0.82 -18.73 -7.06
CA MET A 289 -1.12 -19.03 -8.47
C MET A 289 -2.61 -18.98 -8.76
N GLU A 290 -3.48 -19.50 -7.86
CA GLU A 290 -4.94 -19.43 -7.99
C GLU A 290 -5.41 -17.98 -8.20
N ILE A 291 -4.82 -17.01 -7.48
CA ILE A 291 -5.16 -15.58 -7.59
C ILE A 291 -4.60 -14.99 -8.90
N LEU A 292 -3.35 -15.31 -9.25
CA LEU A 292 -2.73 -14.79 -10.46
C LEU A 292 -3.46 -15.27 -11.72
N GLU A 293 -3.88 -16.54 -11.78
CA GLU A 293 -4.67 -17.07 -12.89
C GLU A 293 -6.05 -16.41 -13.00
N ALA A 294 -6.68 -16.09 -11.87
CA ALA A 294 -7.94 -15.37 -11.85
C ALA A 294 -7.80 -13.89 -12.31
N ALA A 295 -6.59 -13.33 -12.23
CA ALA A 295 -6.27 -11.96 -12.60
C ALA A 295 -5.64 -11.82 -14.01
N ALA A 296 -5.44 -12.91 -14.75
CA ALA A 296 -4.76 -12.99 -16.03
C ALA A 296 -5.43 -12.19 -17.18
#